data_b0b5818a911aba047621b454117fcf47
#
_entry.id   b0b5818a911aba047621b454117fcf47
#
_cell.length_a   1.000
_cell.length_b   1.000
_cell.length_c   1.000
_cell.angle_alpha   90.00
_cell.angle_beta   90.00
_cell.angle_gamma   90.00
#
_symmetry.space_group_name_H-M   'P 1'
#
loop_
_entity.id
_entity.type
_entity.pdbx_description
1 polymer ?
#
loop_
_entity_poly.entity_id
_entity_poly.type
_entity_poly.pdbx_seq_one_letter_code
_entity_poly.pdbx_strand_id
1 'polypeptide(L)'
;MTTEELLEKLELIQKMKCETSTLEIKSAEQGCPQRLYDTLSSFSNQDDGGIIIFGVDEKQGYKEVGVYDPQDIQKKINEQCLQMEPTVRPLLTVVEKDGNFFVSAEIPSADITDRPVFYQGKGRMKGSYTRVGDSDEPMTEYEVYSYEAYRKKYQDDIRVIDRVSFAALDQELLATYIEFLKKGKPRLAAIPTDEIYELMSIKRDNRITLSAVMNFCPYPQAYFPQLCIIATVVPGTELGTIGEQGERFLDNQRIEGNISDMLDGAIQFVSRNMRTKTIINSQTGKREDRSDYPITAVREAILNALVHRDYSIHTEGMPIQLIMFEDRMEIRNPGGIYGRIKIDQLGKVQPDTRNPVIASELEVLKITENRYSGIPTIRRMMREYDLQQPEFLDERGSFSIKLYKNVKEYNVAEIENVDNEDLLLFCKTPRTRKEISDYLGLNSVAYAIQTRVMPLVDKGIIKMSIPEKPKSSKQLFYCD
;
A
#
# COMPACT_ATOMS: atom_id res chain seq x y z
N MET A 1 -28.10 -6.03 2.41
CA MET A 1 -28.74 -4.91 1.65
C MET A 1 -30.23 -5.01 1.81
N THR A 2 -30.95 -3.91 1.97
CA THR A 2 -32.42 -3.87 1.95
C THR A 2 -32.94 -3.87 0.50
N THR A 3 -34.25 -4.05 0.33
CA THR A 3 -34.90 -3.98 -1.00
C THR A 3 -34.81 -2.58 -1.57
N GLU A 4 -34.92 -1.55 -0.73
CA GLU A 4 -34.76 -0.14 -1.13
C GLU A 4 -33.35 0.15 -1.64
N GLU A 5 -32.32 -0.32 -0.93
CA GLU A 5 -30.93 -0.15 -1.34
C GLU A 5 -30.63 -0.86 -2.67
N LEU A 6 -31.26 -2.02 -2.93
CA LEU A 6 -31.10 -2.69 -4.22
C LEU A 6 -31.75 -1.90 -5.37
N LEU A 7 -32.93 -1.31 -5.15
CA LEU A 7 -33.56 -0.44 -6.13
C LEU A 7 -32.71 0.81 -6.44
N GLU A 8 -32.16 1.47 -5.41
CA GLU A 8 -31.24 2.60 -5.59
C GLU A 8 -29.99 2.21 -6.39
N LYS A 9 -29.45 1.00 -6.15
CA LYS A 9 -28.30 0.49 -6.91
C LYS A 9 -28.65 0.21 -8.37
N LEU A 10 -29.82 -0.34 -8.67
CA LEU A 10 -30.29 -0.52 -10.05
C LEU A 10 -30.38 0.83 -10.77
N GLU A 11 -30.94 1.85 -10.13
CA GLU A 11 -30.97 3.21 -10.71
C GLU A 11 -29.57 3.79 -10.92
N LEU A 12 -28.66 3.55 -10.00
CA LEU A 12 -27.28 4.01 -10.12
C LEU A 12 -26.57 3.33 -11.31
N ILE A 13 -26.76 2.02 -11.50
CA ILE A 13 -26.22 1.27 -12.64
C ILE A 13 -26.73 1.85 -13.97
N GLN A 14 -28.03 2.19 -14.06
CA GLN A 14 -28.61 2.80 -15.26
C GLN A 14 -27.97 4.16 -15.59
N LYS A 15 -27.52 4.90 -14.57
CA LYS A 15 -26.85 6.20 -14.75
C LYS A 15 -25.37 6.05 -15.09
N MET A 16 -24.66 5.14 -14.42
CA MET A 16 -23.21 4.97 -14.56
C MET A 16 -22.84 4.11 -15.77
N LYS A 17 -23.63 3.11 -16.09
CA LYS A 17 -23.39 2.13 -17.15
C LYS A 17 -21.97 1.55 -17.09
N CYS A 18 -21.55 1.15 -15.92
CA CYS A 18 -20.26 0.52 -15.67
C CYS A 18 -20.29 -0.36 -14.41
N GLU A 19 -19.45 -1.37 -14.38
CA GLU A 19 -19.08 -2.12 -13.20
C GLU A 19 -18.02 -1.33 -12.37
N THR A 20 -17.76 -1.78 -11.17
CA THR A 20 -16.74 -1.17 -10.30
C THR A 20 -15.93 -2.28 -9.61
N SER A 21 -14.91 -1.90 -8.85
CA SER A 21 -14.13 -2.86 -8.05
C SER A 21 -14.96 -3.64 -7.03
N THR A 22 -16.16 -3.16 -6.66
CA THR A 22 -17.05 -3.80 -5.68
C THR A 22 -18.43 -4.16 -6.24
N LEU A 23 -18.64 -4.00 -7.54
CA LEU A 23 -19.91 -4.27 -8.19
C LEU A 23 -19.70 -5.08 -9.46
N GLU A 24 -20.37 -6.21 -9.54
CA GLU A 24 -20.43 -7.11 -10.71
C GLU A 24 -21.89 -7.23 -11.18
N ILE A 25 -22.09 -7.32 -12.49
CA ILE A 25 -23.42 -7.36 -13.10
C ILE A 25 -23.57 -8.61 -13.96
N LYS A 26 -24.69 -9.31 -13.80
CA LYS A 26 -25.00 -10.53 -14.56
C LYS A 26 -26.43 -10.49 -15.05
N SER A 27 -26.63 -10.85 -16.31
CA SER A 27 -27.97 -10.87 -16.91
C SER A 27 -28.90 -11.88 -16.22
N ALA A 28 -28.51 -13.14 -16.14
CA ALA A 28 -29.30 -14.24 -15.56
C ALA A 28 -30.74 -14.36 -16.08
N GLU A 29 -31.05 -13.80 -17.24
CA GLU A 29 -32.36 -13.89 -17.91
C GLU A 29 -32.70 -15.32 -18.32
N GLN A 30 -31.70 -16.09 -18.80
CA GLN A 30 -31.88 -17.45 -19.32
C GLN A 30 -31.33 -18.55 -18.38
N GLY A 31 -30.75 -18.16 -17.24
CA GLY A 31 -30.18 -19.09 -16.25
C GLY A 31 -29.10 -18.44 -15.40
N CYS A 32 -28.77 -19.10 -14.30
CA CYS A 32 -27.67 -18.69 -13.45
C CYS A 32 -26.33 -18.89 -14.18
N PRO A 33 -25.42 -17.91 -14.18
CA PRO A 33 -24.07 -18.09 -14.70
C PRO A 33 -23.40 -19.31 -14.04
N GLN A 34 -22.83 -20.19 -14.84
CA GLN A 34 -22.20 -21.44 -14.34
C GLN A 34 -20.84 -21.18 -13.68
N ARG A 35 -20.25 -20.00 -13.88
CA ARG A 35 -18.92 -19.65 -13.44
C ARG A 35 -18.94 -18.33 -12.68
N LEU A 36 -19.25 -18.40 -11.38
CA LEU A 36 -19.15 -17.26 -10.48
C LEU A 36 -17.93 -17.33 -9.56
N TYR A 37 -17.18 -18.45 -9.57
CA TYR A 37 -16.13 -18.70 -8.60
C TYR A 37 -14.96 -17.71 -8.67
N ASP A 38 -14.66 -17.13 -9.84
CA ASP A 38 -13.66 -16.08 -9.98
C ASP A 38 -14.09 -14.80 -9.25
N THR A 39 -15.32 -14.32 -9.47
CA THR A 39 -15.90 -13.18 -8.76
C THR A 39 -16.11 -13.45 -7.26
N LEU A 40 -16.59 -14.66 -6.90
CA LEU A 40 -16.72 -15.05 -5.50
C LEU A 40 -15.37 -15.03 -4.78
N SER A 41 -14.31 -15.53 -5.43
CA SER A 41 -12.95 -15.51 -4.91
C SER A 41 -12.43 -14.08 -4.78
N SER A 42 -12.49 -13.30 -5.85
CA SER A 42 -11.93 -11.94 -5.88
C SER A 42 -12.59 -11.02 -4.86
N PHE A 43 -13.93 -11.04 -4.75
CA PHE A 43 -14.65 -10.24 -3.76
C PHE A 43 -14.38 -10.68 -2.34
N SER A 44 -14.29 -11.99 -2.08
CA SER A 44 -13.93 -12.48 -0.73
C SER A 44 -12.49 -12.13 -0.34
N ASN A 45 -11.59 -11.97 -1.30
CA ASN A 45 -10.17 -11.70 -1.06
C ASN A 45 -9.83 -10.21 -0.97
N GLN A 46 -10.76 -9.31 -1.30
CA GLN A 46 -10.57 -7.86 -1.09
C GLN A 46 -11.20 -7.39 0.22
N ASP A 47 -10.83 -6.20 0.67
CA ASP A 47 -11.20 -5.72 2.01
C ASP A 47 -12.65 -5.27 2.13
N ASP A 48 -13.24 -4.80 1.05
CA ASP A 48 -14.60 -4.27 1.05
C ASP A 48 -15.67 -5.31 0.65
N GLY A 49 -15.25 -6.54 0.30
CA GLY A 49 -16.16 -7.51 -0.28
C GLY A 49 -16.69 -7.04 -1.64
N GLY A 50 -17.86 -7.48 -2.03
CA GLY A 50 -18.48 -7.02 -3.27
C GLY A 50 -19.93 -7.42 -3.41
N ILE A 51 -20.60 -6.91 -4.43
CA ILE A 51 -22.00 -7.16 -4.72
C ILE A 51 -22.13 -7.65 -6.14
N ILE A 52 -22.80 -8.78 -6.32
CA ILE A 52 -23.19 -9.26 -7.65
C ILE A 52 -24.68 -8.97 -7.82
N ILE A 53 -25.07 -8.28 -8.88
CA ILE A 53 -26.46 -7.99 -9.21
C ILE A 53 -26.85 -8.80 -10.46
N PHE A 54 -27.94 -9.55 -10.34
CA PHE A 54 -28.51 -10.37 -11.39
C PHE A 54 -29.80 -9.74 -11.93
N GLY A 55 -30.00 -9.82 -13.25
CA GLY A 55 -31.15 -9.30 -13.96
C GLY A 55 -30.87 -8.04 -14.79
N VAL A 56 -29.58 -7.66 -14.92
CA VAL A 56 -29.15 -6.54 -15.76
C VAL A 56 -28.18 -7.06 -16.83
N ASP A 57 -28.40 -6.72 -18.10
CA ASP A 57 -27.57 -7.18 -19.22
C ASP A 57 -26.60 -6.09 -19.66
N GLU A 58 -25.34 -6.24 -19.30
CA GLU A 58 -24.25 -5.37 -19.72
C GLU A 58 -24.12 -5.25 -21.24
N LYS A 59 -24.23 -6.38 -21.95
CA LYS A 59 -24.09 -6.45 -23.41
C LYS A 59 -25.18 -5.67 -24.16
N GLN A 60 -26.33 -5.47 -23.53
CA GLN A 60 -27.41 -4.66 -24.04
C GLN A 60 -27.39 -3.22 -23.46
N GLY A 61 -26.22 -2.72 -23.05
CA GLY A 61 -26.06 -1.36 -22.50
C GLY A 61 -26.66 -1.22 -21.11
N TYR A 62 -26.51 -2.22 -20.26
CA TYR A 62 -27.02 -2.30 -18.88
C TYR A 62 -28.55 -2.31 -18.80
N LYS A 63 -29.21 -2.96 -19.77
CA LYS A 63 -30.65 -3.10 -19.80
C LYS A 63 -31.14 -3.96 -18.64
N GLU A 64 -32.18 -3.50 -17.96
CA GLU A 64 -32.91 -4.28 -16.96
C GLU A 64 -33.77 -5.36 -17.67
N VAL A 65 -33.35 -6.62 -17.55
CA VAL A 65 -34.00 -7.79 -18.21
C VAL A 65 -34.69 -8.69 -17.21
N GLY A 66 -34.36 -8.58 -15.91
CA GLY A 66 -34.84 -9.46 -14.86
C GLY A 66 -34.17 -10.83 -14.87
N VAL A 67 -34.39 -11.60 -13.81
CA VAL A 67 -33.93 -12.99 -13.70
C VAL A 67 -35.05 -13.95 -14.07
N TYR A 68 -34.70 -15.12 -14.64
CA TYR A 68 -35.68 -16.12 -15.06
C TYR A 68 -36.47 -16.74 -13.90
N ASP A 69 -35.82 -16.98 -12.75
CA ASP A 69 -36.42 -17.52 -11.51
C ASP A 69 -35.57 -17.09 -10.31
N PRO A 70 -36.07 -16.20 -9.45
CA PRO A 70 -35.29 -15.71 -8.31
C PRO A 70 -34.99 -16.77 -7.24
N GLN A 71 -35.80 -17.82 -7.12
CA GLN A 71 -35.55 -18.92 -6.16
C GLN A 71 -34.41 -19.82 -6.66
N ASP A 72 -34.46 -20.20 -7.95
CA ASP A 72 -33.42 -21.04 -8.54
C ASP A 72 -32.08 -20.30 -8.60
N ILE A 73 -32.07 -18.99 -8.89
CA ILE A 73 -30.85 -18.14 -8.83
C ILE A 73 -30.25 -18.20 -7.45
N GLN A 74 -31.01 -17.93 -6.37
CA GLN A 74 -30.49 -17.98 -5.00
C GLN A 74 -29.92 -19.35 -4.66
N LYS A 75 -30.60 -20.43 -5.04
CA LYS A 75 -30.14 -21.81 -4.82
C LYS A 75 -28.81 -22.07 -5.51
N LYS A 76 -28.69 -21.72 -6.79
CA LYS A 76 -27.47 -21.94 -7.59
C LYS A 76 -26.30 -21.08 -7.15
N ILE A 77 -26.54 -19.84 -6.71
CA ILE A 77 -25.51 -19.01 -6.11
C ILE A 77 -24.95 -19.69 -4.85
N ASN A 78 -25.85 -20.17 -3.96
CA ASN A 78 -25.45 -20.85 -2.75
C ASN A 78 -24.68 -22.17 -3.05
N GLU A 79 -25.11 -22.94 -4.05
CA GLU A 79 -24.39 -24.14 -4.49
C GLU A 79 -22.96 -23.83 -4.96
N GLN A 80 -22.75 -22.73 -5.69
CA GLN A 80 -21.42 -22.30 -6.10
C GLN A 80 -20.59 -21.77 -4.92
N CYS A 81 -21.21 -21.06 -3.98
CA CYS A 81 -20.53 -20.59 -2.76
C CYS A 81 -20.05 -21.75 -1.87
N LEU A 82 -20.77 -22.88 -1.84
CA LEU A 82 -20.37 -24.10 -1.12
C LEU A 82 -19.15 -24.79 -1.75
N GLN A 83 -18.82 -24.49 -3.01
CA GLN A 83 -17.62 -25.01 -3.69
C GLN A 83 -16.38 -24.14 -3.46
N MET A 84 -16.53 -23.04 -2.71
CA MET A 84 -15.41 -22.19 -2.31
C MET A 84 -14.78 -22.69 -1.01
N GLU A 85 -13.49 -22.49 -0.84
CA GLU A 85 -12.76 -22.80 0.39
C GLU A 85 -11.91 -21.58 0.86
N PRO A 86 -12.17 -21.05 2.05
CA PRO A 86 -13.34 -21.30 2.91
C PRO A 86 -14.67 -21.02 2.21
N THR A 87 -15.73 -21.70 2.69
CA THR A 87 -17.09 -21.52 2.14
C THR A 87 -17.53 -20.05 2.23
N VAL A 88 -17.97 -19.49 1.12
CA VAL A 88 -18.55 -18.15 1.06
C VAL A 88 -20.01 -18.18 1.50
N ARG A 89 -20.43 -17.20 2.29
CA ARG A 89 -21.81 -17.07 2.77
C ARG A 89 -22.39 -15.72 2.34
N PRO A 90 -23.00 -15.64 1.16
CA PRO A 90 -23.54 -14.40 0.64
C PRO A 90 -24.82 -14.00 1.39
N LEU A 91 -25.08 -12.68 1.46
CA LEU A 91 -26.38 -12.15 1.83
C LEU A 91 -27.17 -11.90 0.55
N LEU A 92 -28.31 -12.58 0.41
CA LEU A 92 -29.14 -12.54 -0.80
C LEU A 92 -30.35 -11.64 -0.56
N THR A 93 -30.63 -10.75 -1.51
CA THR A 93 -31.81 -9.89 -1.52
C THR A 93 -32.52 -10.01 -2.86
N VAL A 94 -33.84 -10.09 -2.83
CA VAL A 94 -34.70 -10.15 -4.03
C VAL A 94 -35.60 -8.93 -4.03
N VAL A 95 -35.78 -8.31 -5.20
CA VAL A 95 -36.73 -7.20 -5.39
C VAL A 95 -37.48 -7.38 -6.71
N GLU A 96 -38.73 -6.96 -6.74
CA GLU A 96 -39.51 -6.82 -7.95
C GLU A 96 -39.56 -5.35 -8.36
N LYS A 97 -39.29 -5.08 -9.64
CA LYS A 97 -39.39 -3.76 -10.28
C LYS A 97 -39.97 -3.91 -11.66
N ASP A 98 -41.06 -3.18 -11.94
CA ASP A 98 -41.72 -3.17 -13.24
C ASP A 98 -42.07 -4.56 -13.78
N GLY A 99 -42.47 -5.50 -12.90
CA GLY A 99 -42.84 -6.87 -13.24
C GLY A 99 -41.64 -7.81 -13.45
N ASN A 100 -40.42 -7.35 -13.28
CA ASN A 100 -39.20 -8.15 -13.34
C ASN A 100 -38.60 -8.36 -11.94
N PHE A 101 -38.03 -9.54 -11.72
CA PHE A 101 -37.29 -9.80 -10.48
C PHE A 101 -35.80 -9.59 -10.66
N PHE A 102 -35.17 -8.98 -9.62
CA PHE A 102 -33.74 -8.81 -9.53
C PHE A 102 -33.22 -9.44 -8.24
N VAL A 103 -32.03 -10.01 -8.31
CA VAL A 103 -31.38 -10.64 -7.17
C VAL A 103 -30.02 -9.98 -6.94
N SER A 104 -29.70 -9.65 -5.70
CA SER A 104 -28.34 -9.28 -5.33
C SER A 104 -27.73 -10.33 -4.43
N ALA A 105 -26.44 -10.57 -4.59
CA ALA A 105 -25.60 -11.35 -3.70
C ALA A 105 -24.47 -10.47 -3.17
N GLU A 106 -24.55 -10.12 -1.88
CA GLU A 106 -23.45 -9.45 -1.19
C GLU A 106 -22.45 -10.52 -0.75
N ILE A 107 -21.24 -10.43 -1.25
CA ILE A 107 -20.13 -11.33 -0.95
C ILE A 107 -19.29 -10.67 0.14
N PRO A 108 -19.26 -11.23 1.37
CA PRO A 108 -18.48 -10.63 2.42
C PRO A 108 -16.98 -10.80 2.18
N SER A 109 -16.21 -9.82 2.63
CA SER A 109 -14.77 -9.95 2.76
C SER A 109 -14.42 -11.05 3.75
N ALA A 110 -13.49 -11.94 3.40
CA ALA A 110 -12.94 -12.92 4.33
C ALA A 110 -11.90 -12.27 5.27
N ASP A 111 -11.81 -12.74 6.51
CA ASP A 111 -10.68 -12.37 7.38
C ASP A 111 -9.35 -12.75 6.71
N ILE A 112 -8.31 -11.96 6.91
CA ILE A 112 -7.00 -12.22 6.28
C ILE A 112 -6.43 -13.60 6.64
N THR A 113 -6.81 -14.15 7.79
CA THR A 113 -6.42 -15.52 8.20
C THR A 113 -7.11 -16.61 7.41
N ASP A 114 -8.22 -16.29 6.74
CA ASP A 114 -8.99 -17.20 5.91
C ASP A 114 -8.69 -17.03 4.42
N ARG A 115 -7.97 -15.96 4.04
CA ARG A 115 -7.53 -15.74 2.66
C ARG A 115 -6.32 -16.62 2.29
N PRO A 116 -6.15 -16.99 1.03
CA PRO A 116 -7.07 -16.69 -0.05
C PRO A 116 -8.28 -17.63 -0.04
N VAL A 117 -9.47 -17.08 -0.30
CA VAL A 117 -10.66 -17.83 -0.64
C VAL A 117 -10.53 -18.29 -2.09
N PHE A 118 -10.72 -19.59 -2.35
CA PHE A 118 -10.49 -20.15 -3.67
C PHE A 118 -11.53 -21.19 -4.08
N TYR A 119 -11.64 -21.43 -5.38
CA TYR A 119 -12.50 -22.49 -5.92
C TYR A 119 -11.85 -23.86 -5.74
N GLN A 120 -12.51 -24.77 -4.98
CA GLN A 120 -11.99 -26.12 -4.68
C GLN A 120 -11.65 -26.94 -5.94
N GLY A 121 -12.48 -26.83 -6.98
CA GLY A 121 -12.29 -27.59 -8.22
C GLY A 121 -11.00 -27.29 -8.98
N LYS A 122 -10.38 -26.12 -8.74
CA LYS A 122 -9.08 -25.72 -9.33
C LYS A 122 -7.94 -25.74 -8.32
N GLY A 123 -8.25 -25.91 -7.04
CA GLY A 123 -7.27 -25.80 -5.95
C GLY A 123 -6.76 -24.38 -5.75
N ARG A 124 -6.04 -24.14 -4.64
CA ARG A 124 -5.64 -22.81 -4.18
C ARG A 124 -4.86 -22.00 -5.20
N MET A 125 -3.87 -22.60 -5.87
CA MET A 125 -3.00 -21.88 -6.80
C MET A 125 -3.71 -21.38 -8.08
N LYS A 126 -4.71 -22.12 -8.56
CA LYS A 126 -5.41 -21.79 -9.81
C LYS A 126 -6.85 -21.33 -9.60
N GLY A 127 -7.34 -21.44 -8.37
CA GLY A 127 -8.71 -21.07 -8.00
C GLY A 127 -8.81 -19.80 -7.18
N SER A 128 -7.66 -19.14 -6.85
CA SER A 128 -7.62 -17.88 -6.15
C SER A 128 -7.58 -16.71 -7.12
N TYR A 129 -8.45 -15.73 -6.90
CA TYR A 129 -8.58 -14.54 -7.74
C TYR A 129 -8.52 -13.28 -6.89
N THR A 130 -8.06 -12.19 -7.50
CA THR A 130 -8.05 -10.83 -6.97
C THR A 130 -8.79 -9.89 -7.91
N ARG A 131 -9.36 -8.82 -7.40
CA ARG A 131 -10.07 -7.81 -8.19
C ARG A 131 -9.13 -6.70 -8.63
N VAL A 132 -9.09 -6.39 -9.92
CA VAL A 132 -8.30 -5.31 -10.52
C VAL A 132 -9.21 -4.46 -11.38
N GLY A 133 -9.61 -3.31 -10.83
CA GLY A 133 -10.68 -2.52 -11.44
C GLY A 133 -12.00 -3.29 -11.46
N ASP A 134 -12.49 -3.60 -12.64
CA ASP A 134 -13.70 -4.40 -12.92
C ASP A 134 -13.39 -5.86 -13.33
N SER A 135 -12.12 -6.27 -13.29
CA SER A 135 -11.69 -7.60 -13.76
C SER A 135 -11.27 -8.52 -12.62
N ASP A 136 -11.63 -9.81 -12.75
CA ASP A 136 -11.21 -10.88 -11.84
C ASP A 136 -9.94 -11.54 -12.39
N GLU A 137 -8.78 -11.25 -11.80
CA GLU A 137 -7.50 -11.78 -12.23
C GLU A 137 -7.02 -12.92 -11.31
N PRO A 138 -6.44 -14.00 -11.87
CA PRO A 138 -5.80 -15.02 -11.04
C PRO A 138 -4.69 -14.41 -10.16
N MET A 139 -4.65 -14.83 -8.91
CA MET A 139 -3.55 -14.46 -8.02
C MET A 139 -2.24 -15.07 -8.50
N THR A 140 -1.16 -14.31 -8.33
CA THR A 140 0.21 -14.80 -8.52
C THR A 140 0.58 -15.79 -7.41
N GLU A 141 1.62 -16.59 -7.64
CA GLU A 141 2.17 -17.49 -6.62
C GLU A 141 2.59 -16.72 -5.35
N TYR A 142 3.15 -15.54 -5.53
CA TYR A 142 3.55 -14.69 -4.44
C TYR A 142 2.36 -14.18 -3.60
N GLU A 143 1.27 -13.75 -4.24
CA GLU A 143 0.07 -13.29 -3.53
C GLU A 143 -0.54 -14.42 -2.69
N VAL A 144 -0.64 -15.63 -3.24
CA VAL A 144 -1.09 -16.82 -2.50
C VAL A 144 -0.15 -17.12 -1.33
N TYR A 145 1.16 -17.10 -1.57
CA TYR A 145 2.18 -17.29 -0.52
C TYR A 145 2.05 -16.27 0.61
N SER A 146 1.83 -15.00 0.31
CA SER A 146 1.77 -13.93 1.32
C SER A 146 0.65 -14.15 2.34
N TYR A 147 -0.53 -14.60 1.90
CA TYR A 147 -1.62 -14.99 2.79
C TYR A 147 -1.29 -16.23 3.62
N GLU A 148 -0.67 -17.25 3.02
CA GLU A 148 -0.25 -18.45 3.74
C GLU A 148 0.82 -18.15 4.78
N ALA A 149 1.79 -17.32 4.45
CA ALA A 149 2.86 -16.91 5.35
C ALA A 149 2.30 -16.21 6.60
N TYR A 150 1.33 -15.33 6.42
CA TYR A 150 0.64 -14.69 7.54
C TYR A 150 -0.14 -15.70 8.39
N ARG A 151 -0.97 -16.53 7.76
CA ARG A 151 -1.80 -17.52 8.45
C ARG A 151 -0.97 -18.55 9.23
N LYS A 152 0.12 -19.04 8.64
CA LYS A 152 1.01 -20.04 9.25
C LYS A 152 2.09 -19.44 10.15
N LYS A 153 2.12 -18.10 10.26
CA LYS A 153 3.13 -17.37 11.03
C LYS A 153 4.56 -17.71 10.62
N TYR A 154 4.81 -17.77 9.31
CA TYR A 154 6.16 -17.95 8.81
C TYR A 154 7.03 -16.77 9.24
N GLN A 155 8.22 -17.09 9.70
CA GLN A 155 9.23 -16.13 10.15
C GLN A 155 10.48 -16.33 9.29
N ASP A 156 10.55 -15.59 8.19
CA ASP A 156 11.68 -15.70 7.26
C ASP A 156 12.97 -15.14 7.85
N ASP A 157 12.88 -14.23 8.80
CA ASP A 157 14.03 -13.64 9.50
C ASP A 157 14.83 -14.66 10.36
N ILE A 158 14.18 -15.74 10.82
CA ILE A 158 14.89 -16.83 11.52
C ILE A 158 15.21 -18.03 10.62
N ARG A 159 15.05 -17.88 9.31
CA ARG A 159 15.45 -18.89 8.34
C ARG A 159 16.95 -19.14 8.41
N VAL A 160 17.34 -20.41 8.46
CA VAL A 160 18.75 -20.83 8.53
C VAL A 160 19.44 -20.64 7.19
N ILE A 161 20.68 -20.14 7.22
CA ILE A 161 21.51 -19.86 6.05
C ILE A 161 22.78 -20.72 6.12
N ASP A 162 22.72 -21.92 5.56
CA ASP A 162 23.77 -22.93 5.66
C ASP A 162 25.14 -22.50 5.10
N ARG A 163 25.14 -21.56 4.15
CA ARG A 163 26.38 -21.05 3.53
C ARG A 163 27.11 -19.98 4.32
N VAL A 164 26.56 -19.54 5.46
CA VAL A 164 27.17 -18.50 6.31
C VAL A 164 27.73 -19.13 7.57
N SER A 165 29.02 -18.94 7.82
CA SER A 165 29.66 -19.36 9.07
C SER A 165 29.55 -18.28 10.15
N PHE A 166 29.62 -18.67 11.42
CA PHE A 166 29.66 -17.73 12.55
C PHE A 166 30.81 -16.71 12.46
N ALA A 167 31.96 -17.13 11.90
CA ALA A 167 33.09 -16.24 11.68
C ALA A 167 32.87 -15.13 10.65
N ALA A 168 31.81 -15.23 9.82
CA ALA A 168 31.43 -14.19 8.87
C ALA A 168 30.68 -13.02 9.53
N LEU A 169 30.25 -13.20 10.79
CA LEU A 169 29.59 -12.15 11.56
C LEU A 169 30.63 -11.26 12.25
N ASP A 170 30.31 -9.98 12.39
CA ASP A 170 31.13 -9.01 13.12
C ASP A 170 31.11 -9.33 14.61
N GLN A 171 32.26 -9.80 15.11
CA GLN A 171 32.39 -10.24 16.47
C GLN A 171 32.35 -9.09 17.49
N GLU A 172 32.78 -7.88 17.11
CA GLU A 172 32.73 -6.68 17.96
C GLU A 172 31.29 -6.19 18.11
N LEU A 173 30.54 -6.16 17.00
CA LEU A 173 29.12 -5.81 17.03
C LEU A 173 28.29 -6.83 17.80
N LEU A 174 28.59 -8.13 17.65
CA LEU A 174 27.96 -9.19 18.44
C LEU A 174 28.27 -9.04 19.94
N ALA A 175 29.53 -8.75 20.31
CA ALA A 175 29.90 -8.51 21.70
C ALA A 175 29.14 -7.31 22.30
N THR A 176 29.04 -6.21 21.54
CA THR A 176 28.25 -5.02 21.90
C THR A 176 26.79 -5.36 22.11
N TYR A 177 26.19 -6.13 21.18
CA TYR A 177 24.81 -6.60 21.29
C TYR A 177 24.57 -7.41 22.56
N ILE A 178 25.47 -8.37 22.88
CA ILE A 178 25.37 -9.19 24.09
C ILE A 178 25.50 -8.33 25.35
N GLU A 179 26.40 -7.35 25.37
CA GLU A 179 26.54 -6.42 26.50
C GLU A 179 25.25 -5.64 26.75
N PHE A 180 24.67 -5.03 25.70
CA PHE A 180 23.41 -4.29 25.80
C PHE A 180 22.27 -5.19 26.23
N LEU A 181 22.21 -6.41 25.70
CA LEU A 181 21.19 -7.40 26.03
C LEU A 181 21.26 -7.80 27.51
N LYS A 182 22.45 -8.14 28.01
CA LYS A 182 22.68 -8.52 29.43
C LYS A 182 22.38 -7.35 30.37
N LYS A 183 22.73 -6.12 29.99
CA LYS A 183 22.44 -4.90 30.76
C LYS A 183 20.92 -4.64 30.83
N GLY A 184 20.20 -4.82 29.73
CA GLY A 184 18.75 -4.64 29.68
C GLY A 184 17.94 -5.78 30.29
N LYS A 185 18.52 -6.99 30.32
CA LYS A 185 17.88 -8.23 30.80
C LYS A 185 18.81 -8.99 31.78
N PRO A 186 18.87 -8.59 33.06
CA PRO A 186 19.86 -9.13 34.02
C PRO A 186 19.83 -10.66 34.19
N ARG A 187 18.67 -11.31 33.97
CA ARG A 187 18.54 -12.78 34.04
C ARG A 187 19.39 -13.51 32.99
N LEU A 188 19.69 -12.85 31.86
CA LEU A 188 20.56 -13.40 30.82
C LEU A 188 22.06 -13.35 31.21
N ALA A 189 22.42 -12.57 32.22
CA ALA A 189 23.82 -12.43 32.62
C ALA A 189 24.46 -13.76 33.07
N ALA A 190 23.68 -14.66 33.66
CA ALA A 190 24.10 -15.98 34.11
C ALA A 190 24.12 -17.05 33.01
N ILE A 191 23.59 -16.75 31.84
CA ILE A 191 23.48 -17.70 30.72
C ILE A 191 24.77 -17.61 29.88
N PRO A 192 25.35 -18.77 29.47
CA PRO A 192 26.47 -18.80 28.54
C PRO A 192 26.14 -18.08 27.22
N THR A 193 27.10 -17.37 26.64
CA THR A 193 26.88 -16.55 25.45
C THR A 193 26.40 -17.39 24.25
N ASP A 194 26.89 -18.62 24.09
CA ASP A 194 26.43 -19.51 23.01
C ASP A 194 24.95 -19.89 23.15
N GLU A 195 24.46 -20.08 24.37
CA GLU A 195 23.04 -20.31 24.62
C GLU A 195 22.21 -19.03 24.35
N ILE A 196 22.76 -17.85 24.65
CA ILE A 196 22.11 -16.58 24.33
C ILE A 196 21.96 -16.43 22.81
N TYR A 197 22.95 -16.84 22.01
CA TYR A 197 22.85 -16.80 20.56
C TYR A 197 21.66 -17.64 20.02
N GLU A 198 21.43 -18.83 20.62
CA GLU A 198 20.27 -19.66 20.28
C GLU A 198 18.94 -19.00 20.77
N LEU A 199 18.91 -18.52 22.02
CA LEU A 199 17.72 -17.86 22.59
C LEU A 199 17.30 -16.62 21.83
N MET A 200 18.26 -15.86 21.28
CA MET A 200 18.02 -14.64 20.52
C MET A 200 17.91 -14.88 19.02
N SER A 201 17.91 -16.13 18.60
CA SER A 201 17.81 -16.53 17.19
C SER A 201 18.95 -16.02 16.29
N ILE A 202 20.12 -15.69 16.86
CA ILE A 202 21.36 -15.48 16.10
C ILE A 202 21.78 -16.79 15.44
N LYS A 203 21.63 -17.89 16.21
CA LYS A 203 21.79 -19.27 15.75
C LYS A 203 20.47 -20.03 15.90
N ARG A 204 20.27 -21.04 15.10
CA ARG A 204 19.26 -22.06 15.25
C ARG A 204 19.83 -23.42 14.90
N ASP A 205 19.83 -24.36 15.85
CA ASP A 205 20.50 -25.65 15.71
C ASP A 205 21.98 -25.47 15.29
N ASN A 206 22.68 -24.54 15.94
CA ASN A 206 24.07 -24.15 15.68
C ASN A 206 24.35 -23.63 14.26
N ARG A 207 23.34 -23.22 13.51
CA ARG A 207 23.42 -22.62 12.17
C ARG A 207 22.95 -21.15 12.21
N ILE A 208 23.50 -20.33 11.34
CA ILE A 208 23.26 -18.89 11.33
C ILE A 208 21.89 -18.59 10.72
N THR A 209 21.14 -17.67 11.32
CA THR A 209 19.85 -17.20 10.82
C THR A 209 19.99 -16.03 9.86
N LEU A 210 18.94 -15.73 9.09
CA LEU A 210 18.92 -14.59 8.20
C LEU A 210 18.99 -13.27 8.98
N SER A 211 18.31 -13.15 10.14
CA SER A 211 18.41 -11.95 10.99
C SER A 211 19.86 -11.67 11.41
N ALA A 212 20.57 -12.71 11.82
CA ALA A 212 21.98 -12.58 12.17
C ALA A 212 22.83 -12.13 10.98
N VAL A 213 22.57 -12.65 9.78
CA VAL A 213 23.26 -12.20 8.55
C VAL A 213 22.96 -10.74 8.27
N MET A 214 21.70 -10.32 8.34
CA MET A 214 21.31 -8.95 7.97
C MET A 214 21.72 -7.90 8.99
N ASN A 215 21.83 -8.26 10.28
CA ASN A 215 22.18 -7.31 11.33
C ASN A 215 23.66 -7.34 11.72
N PHE A 216 24.34 -8.49 11.61
CA PHE A 216 25.70 -8.66 12.13
C PHE A 216 26.75 -9.07 11.09
N CYS A 217 26.39 -9.44 9.85
CA CYS A 217 27.38 -9.65 8.81
C CYS A 217 27.80 -8.31 8.20
N PRO A 218 29.09 -7.98 8.12
CA PRO A 218 29.53 -6.73 7.49
C PRO A 218 29.14 -6.60 6.03
N TYR A 219 28.99 -7.73 5.32
CA TYR A 219 28.66 -7.76 3.90
C TYR A 219 27.66 -8.87 3.54
N PRO A 220 26.38 -8.73 3.95
CA PRO A 220 25.32 -9.70 3.63
C PRO A 220 25.16 -9.95 2.13
N GLN A 221 25.46 -8.96 1.28
CA GLN A 221 25.29 -8.98 -0.17
C GLN A 221 26.24 -9.97 -0.86
N ALA A 222 27.31 -10.43 -0.19
CA ALA A 222 28.11 -11.56 -0.66
C ALA A 222 27.27 -12.86 -0.77
N TYR A 223 26.26 -12.99 0.06
CA TYR A 223 25.35 -14.14 0.11
C TYR A 223 24.02 -13.84 -0.58
N PHE A 224 23.53 -12.61 -0.48
CA PHE A 224 22.25 -12.13 -0.96
C PHE A 224 22.44 -10.83 -1.76
N PRO A 225 22.92 -10.92 -3.00
CA PRO A 225 23.29 -9.72 -3.79
C PRO A 225 22.19 -8.65 -3.90
N GLN A 226 20.91 -9.02 -3.85
CA GLN A 226 19.80 -8.09 -4.01
C GLN A 226 19.18 -7.62 -2.68
N LEU A 227 19.66 -8.09 -1.52
CA LEU A 227 19.24 -7.53 -0.24
C LEU A 227 20.01 -6.23 0.08
N CYS A 228 19.78 -5.23 -0.78
CA CYS A 228 20.43 -3.92 -0.75
C CYS A 228 19.41 -2.82 -1.06
N ILE A 229 19.84 -1.57 -1.03
CA ILE A 229 19.08 -0.42 -1.50
C ILE A 229 19.69 0.08 -2.80
N ILE A 230 18.87 0.22 -3.86
CA ILE A 230 19.26 0.93 -5.08
C ILE A 230 18.71 2.35 -4.98
N ALA A 231 19.61 3.32 -4.82
CA ALA A 231 19.27 4.72 -4.70
C ALA A 231 19.56 5.45 -6.02
N THR A 232 18.60 6.23 -6.53
CA THR A 232 18.72 6.97 -7.79
C THR A 232 18.13 8.37 -7.66
N VAL A 233 18.72 9.34 -8.37
CA VAL A 233 18.17 10.67 -8.60
C VAL A 233 17.82 10.81 -10.07
N VAL A 234 16.54 11.09 -10.36
CA VAL A 234 16.01 11.18 -11.73
C VAL A 234 15.89 12.65 -12.13
N PRO A 235 16.30 13.02 -13.36
CA PRO A 235 16.13 14.37 -13.88
C PRO A 235 14.68 14.62 -14.32
N GLY A 236 13.77 14.87 -13.39
CA GLY A 236 12.36 15.11 -13.66
C GLY A 236 11.42 14.43 -12.70
N THR A 237 10.14 14.33 -13.08
CA THR A 237 9.05 13.82 -12.24
C THR A 237 8.63 12.37 -12.56
N GLU A 238 9.19 11.78 -13.63
CA GLU A 238 8.86 10.43 -14.09
C GLU A 238 10.11 9.58 -14.32
N LEU A 239 9.99 8.25 -14.09
CA LEU A 239 11.05 7.31 -14.46
C LEU A 239 11.23 7.29 -15.98
N GLY A 240 12.48 7.35 -16.43
CA GLY A 240 12.82 7.38 -17.84
C GLY A 240 12.92 8.77 -18.45
N THR A 241 12.64 9.83 -17.68
CA THR A 241 12.97 11.20 -18.09
C THR A 241 14.46 11.31 -18.36
N ILE A 242 14.81 11.98 -19.45
CA ILE A 242 16.21 12.24 -19.88
C ILE A 242 16.48 13.71 -19.62
N GLY A 243 17.56 14.00 -18.94
CA GLY A 243 18.00 15.37 -18.66
C GLY A 243 18.50 16.11 -19.93
N GLU A 244 18.77 17.38 -19.78
CA GLU A 244 19.14 18.27 -20.89
C GLU A 244 20.45 17.86 -21.62
N GLN A 245 21.33 17.16 -20.91
CA GLN A 245 22.60 16.66 -21.48
C GLN A 245 22.56 15.17 -21.86
N GLY A 246 21.37 14.54 -21.82
CA GLY A 246 21.17 13.14 -22.14
C GLY A 246 21.38 12.19 -20.95
N GLU A 247 21.53 12.71 -19.73
CA GLU A 247 21.67 11.90 -18.51
C GLU A 247 20.35 11.23 -18.12
N ARG A 248 20.44 9.94 -17.77
CA ARG A 248 19.29 9.15 -17.25
C ARG A 248 19.13 9.30 -15.75
N PHE A 249 20.24 9.49 -15.05
CA PHE A 249 20.29 9.69 -13.60
C PHE A 249 21.29 10.81 -13.30
N LEU A 250 20.91 11.69 -12.39
CA LEU A 250 21.81 12.74 -11.87
C LEU A 250 22.79 12.18 -10.83
N ASP A 251 22.35 11.18 -10.05
CA ASP A 251 23.16 10.38 -9.14
C ASP A 251 22.57 8.97 -9.01
N ASN A 252 23.40 7.98 -8.78
CA ASN A 252 22.96 6.63 -8.46
C ASN A 252 23.97 5.94 -7.56
N GLN A 253 23.46 5.11 -6.66
CA GLN A 253 24.29 4.34 -5.75
C GLN A 253 23.61 3.02 -5.39
N ARG A 254 24.40 1.96 -5.35
CA ARG A 254 24.04 0.72 -4.71
C ARG A 254 24.56 0.79 -3.27
N ILE A 255 23.64 0.72 -2.30
CA ILE A 255 23.94 0.84 -0.87
C ILE A 255 23.88 -0.55 -0.28
N GLU A 256 24.98 -1.00 0.26
CA GLU A 256 25.24 -2.35 0.78
C GLU A 256 25.74 -2.28 2.22
N GLY A 257 25.92 -3.43 2.86
CA GLY A 257 26.28 -3.59 4.26
C GLY A 257 25.14 -4.22 5.06
N ASN A 258 25.28 -4.29 6.37
CA ASN A 258 24.20 -4.70 7.26
C ASN A 258 23.06 -3.65 7.28
N ILE A 259 21.98 -3.92 8.01
CA ILE A 259 20.83 -3.00 8.05
C ILE A 259 21.23 -1.60 8.54
N SER A 260 22.12 -1.50 9.55
CA SER A 260 22.59 -0.21 10.05
C SER A 260 23.40 0.56 9.01
N ASP A 261 24.32 -0.13 8.33
CA ASP A 261 25.14 0.49 7.26
C ASP A 261 24.28 0.95 6.09
N MET A 262 23.28 0.14 5.69
CA MET A 262 22.35 0.51 4.64
C MET A 262 21.49 1.71 5.03
N LEU A 263 21.05 1.79 6.29
CA LEU A 263 20.29 2.95 6.80
C LEU A 263 21.14 4.22 6.72
N ASP A 264 22.37 4.18 7.25
CA ASP A 264 23.28 5.32 7.26
C ASP A 264 23.68 5.75 5.84
N GLY A 265 24.01 4.79 4.98
CA GLY A 265 24.33 5.05 3.58
C GLY A 265 23.18 5.69 2.80
N ALA A 266 21.95 5.25 3.05
CA ALA A 266 20.77 5.83 2.41
C ALA A 266 20.46 7.24 2.92
N ILE A 267 20.63 7.49 4.22
CA ILE A 267 20.52 8.85 4.79
C ILE A 267 21.58 9.79 4.19
N GLN A 268 22.81 9.31 4.05
CA GLN A 268 23.89 10.10 3.42
C GLN A 268 23.58 10.39 1.94
N PHE A 269 23.09 9.39 1.19
CA PHE A 269 22.67 9.57 -0.19
C PHE A 269 21.58 10.65 -0.32
N VAL A 270 20.51 10.58 0.48
CA VAL A 270 19.44 11.58 0.46
C VAL A 270 19.99 12.95 0.86
N SER A 271 20.81 13.02 1.94
CA SER A 271 21.34 14.28 2.46
C SER A 271 22.22 15.05 1.45
N ARG A 272 23.01 14.34 0.63
CA ARG A 272 23.86 15.00 -0.39
C ARG A 272 23.08 15.41 -1.64
N ASN A 273 21.92 14.79 -1.90
CA ASN A 273 21.10 15.04 -3.09
C ASN A 273 19.89 15.94 -2.82
N MET A 274 19.57 16.26 -1.56
CA MET A 274 18.54 17.23 -1.22
C MET A 274 19.12 18.64 -1.11
N ARG A 275 18.30 19.64 -1.43
CA ARG A 275 18.67 21.06 -1.27
C ARG A 275 18.42 21.49 0.17
N THR A 276 19.27 22.33 0.69
CA THR A 276 19.07 23.00 1.98
C THR A 276 18.94 24.51 1.75
N LYS A 277 17.85 25.10 2.22
CA LYS A 277 17.57 26.51 2.12
C LYS A 277 17.76 27.17 3.48
N THR A 278 18.38 28.33 3.51
CA THR A 278 18.43 29.16 4.71
C THR A 278 17.20 30.07 4.75
N ILE A 279 16.39 29.90 5.78
CA ILE A 279 15.20 30.73 6.03
C ILE A 279 15.42 31.57 7.26
N ILE A 280 15.01 32.86 7.22
CA ILE A 280 14.95 33.70 8.42
C ILE A 280 13.53 33.61 8.95
N ASN A 281 13.36 33.02 10.13
CA ASN A 281 12.07 32.92 10.80
C ASN A 281 11.55 34.35 11.08
N SER A 282 10.43 34.70 10.47
CA SER A 282 9.84 36.02 10.54
C SER A 282 9.38 36.45 11.95
N GLN A 283 9.11 35.45 12.83
CA GLN A 283 8.65 35.70 14.20
C GLN A 283 9.82 35.87 15.18
N THR A 284 10.90 35.09 14.97
CA THR A 284 12.03 35.04 15.91
C THR A 284 13.26 35.76 15.40
N GLY A 285 13.33 36.13 14.12
CA GLY A 285 14.52 36.69 13.44
C GLY A 285 15.71 35.73 13.36
N LYS A 286 15.55 34.47 13.77
CA LYS A 286 16.63 33.49 13.76
C LYS A 286 16.75 32.82 12.39
N ARG A 287 17.98 32.52 12.00
CA ARG A 287 18.30 31.71 10.83
C ARG A 287 17.93 30.22 11.13
N GLU A 288 17.20 29.64 10.23
CA GLU A 288 16.88 28.21 10.22
C GLU A 288 17.26 27.61 8.84
N ASP A 289 18.04 26.53 8.86
CA ASP A 289 18.37 25.83 7.63
C ASP A 289 17.34 24.71 7.44
N ARG A 290 16.54 24.81 6.38
CA ARG A 290 15.51 23.82 6.00
C ARG A 290 15.94 23.03 4.79
N SER A 291 16.00 21.72 4.95
CA SER A 291 16.18 20.77 3.85
C SER A 291 14.86 20.49 3.12
N ASP A 292 14.95 19.95 1.88
CA ASP A 292 13.77 19.54 1.10
C ASP A 292 12.88 18.55 1.85
N TYR A 293 13.47 17.70 2.71
CA TYR A 293 12.78 16.74 3.56
C TYR A 293 13.30 16.81 4.99
N PRO A 294 12.42 16.59 6.01
CA PRO A 294 12.87 16.40 7.38
C PRO A 294 13.69 15.10 7.48
N ILE A 295 14.95 15.16 7.87
CA ILE A 295 15.84 14.00 7.92
C ILE A 295 15.31 12.88 8.84
N THR A 296 14.58 13.25 9.89
CA THR A 296 13.92 12.29 10.78
C THR A 296 12.84 11.50 10.04
N ALA A 297 12.04 12.14 9.17
CA ALA A 297 11.04 11.45 8.37
C ALA A 297 11.70 10.52 7.34
N VAL A 298 12.79 10.95 6.72
CA VAL A 298 13.58 10.14 5.79
C VAL A 298 14.13 8.91 6.49
N ARG A 299 14.76 9.08 7.66
CA ARG A 299 15.31 8.00 8.46
C ARG A 299 14.25 6.96 8.82
N GLU A 300 13.11 7.41 9.32
CA GLU A 300 12.01 6.52 9.68
C GLU A 300 11.44 5.77 8.46
N ALA A 301 11.32 6.42 7.31
CA ALA A 301 10.82 5.78 6.10
C ALA A 301 11.78 4.69 5.59
N ILE A 302 13.10 4.96 5.59
CA ILE A 302 14.13 3.98 5.19
C ILE A 302 14.19 2.82 6.19
N LEU A 303 14.19 3.14 7.49
CA LEU A 303 14.23 2.12 8.55
C LEU A 303 13.00 1.20 8.47
N ASN A 304 11.80 1.76 8.28
CA ASN A 304 10.59 0.97 8.08
C ASN A 304 10.69 0.07 6.84
N ALA A 305 11.27 0.55 5.74
CA ALA A 305 11.48 -0.28 4.57
C ALA A 305 12.42 -1.46 4.87
N LEU A 306 13.53 -1.23 5.57
CA LEU A 306 14.48 -2.28 5.94
C LEU A 306 13.88 -3.29 6.93
N VAL A 307 13.18 -2.83 7.97
CA VAL A 307 12.61 -3.70 9.02
C VAL A 307 11.41 -4.50 8.51
N HIS A 308 10.54 -3.89 7.71
CA HIS A 308 9.29 -4.51 7.24
C HIS A 308 9.39 -5.12 5.84
N ARG A 309 10.56 -5.13 5.22
CA ARG A 309 10.81 -5.83 3.97
C ARG A 309 10.35 -7.28 4.06
N ASP A 310 9.82 -7.81 2.98
CA ASP A 310 9.66 -9.25 2.82
C ASP A 310 11.03 -9.89 2.53
N TYR A 311 11.52 -10.73 3.47
CA TYR A 311 12.78 -11.45 3.35
C TYR A 311 12.59 -12.90 2.89
N SER A 312 11.41 -13.25 2.37
CA SER A 312 11.14 -14.57 1.82
C SER A 312 11.96 -14.85 0.55
N ILE A 313 12.03 -16.11 0.19
CA ILE A 313 12.71 -16.54 -1.05
C ILE A 313 12.12 -15.91 -2.33
N HIS A 314 10.84 -15.51 -2.29
CA HIS A 314 10.15 -14.91 -3.43
C HIS A 314 10.63 -13.49 -3.75
N THR A 315 11.15 -12.79 -2.76
CA THR A 315 11.56 -11.39 -2.87
C THR A 315 13.07 -11.16 -2.71
N GLU A 316 13.86 -12.23 -2.48
CA GLU A 316 15.32 -12.14 -2.36
C GLU A 316 16.00 -11.46 -3.58
N GLY A 317 15.43 -11.63 -4.76
CA GLY A 317 15.94 -11.02 -6.01
C GLY A 317 15.55 -9.55 -6.21
N MET A 318 14.84 -8.93 -5.27
CA MET A 318 14.26 -7.58 -5.44
C MET A 318 14.90 -6.61 -4.44
N PRO A 319 15.67 -5.58 -4.87
CA PRO A 319 16.20 -4.57 -3.95
C PRO A 319 15.12 -3.60 -3.49
N ILE A 320 15.36 -2.94 -2.36
CA ILE A 320 14.62 -1.72 -1.99
C ILE A 320 15.03 -0.63 -2.99
N GLN A 321 14.07 0.11 -3.51
CA GLN A 321 14.33 1.24 -4.42
C GLN A 321 14.09 2.54 -3.66
N LEU A 322 15.10 3.43 -3.63
CA LEU A 322 14.99 4.79 -3.16
C LEU A 322 15.16 5.72 -4.36
N ILE A 323 14.11 6.40 -4.78
CA ILE A 323 14.10 7.21 -5.99
C ILE A 323 13.79 8.66 -5.61
N MET A 324 14.69 9.57 -5.94
CA MET A 324 14.51 11.00 -5.76
C MET A 324 14.14 11.64 -7.10
N PHE A 325 12.95 12.18 -7.19
CA PHE A 325 12.45 12.99 -8.31
C PHE A 325 12.60 14.50 -8.02
N GLU A 326 12.30 15.33 -8.99
CA GLU A 326 12.30 16.77 -8.80
C GLU A 326 11.27 17.26 -7.79
N ASP A 327 10.12 16.58 -7.67
CA ASP A 327 8.98 16.96 -6.84
C ASP A 327 8.81 16.10 -5.57
N ARG A 328 9.42 14.92 -5.52
CA ARG A 328 9.21 13.94 -4.43
C ARG A 328 10.35 12.93 -4.30
N MET A 329 10.34 12.21 -3.21
CA MET A 329 11.12 10.99 -2.99
C MET A 329 10.16 9.81 -2.82
N GLU A 330 10.46 8.68 -3.46
CA GLU A 330 9.75 7.42 -3.33
C GLU A 330 10.67 6.35 -2.74
N ILE A 331 10.15 5.58 -1.77
CA ILE A 331 10.80 4.36 -1.29
C ILE A 331 9.85 3.22 -1.60
N ARG A 332 10.29 2.29 -2.45
CA ARG A 332 9.54 1.09 -2.85
C ARG A 332 10.17 -0.13 -2.21
N ASN A 333 9.36 -0.85 -1.46
CA ASN A 333 9.79 -1.97 -0.65
C ASN A 333 9.15 -3.26 -1.15
N PRO A 334 9.93 -4.34 -1.39
CA PRO A 334 9.38 -5.66 -1.66
C PRO A 334 8.57 -6.18 -0.47
N GLY A 335 7.35 -6.64 -0.76
CA GLY A 335 6.38 -7.05 0.24
C GLY A 335 5.33 -5.97 0.52
N GLY A 336 4.04 -6.33 0.40
CA GLY A 336 2.92 -5.49 0.78
C GLY A 336 2.77 -5.35 2.29
N ILE A 337 1.71 -4.68 2.74
CA ILE A 337 1.36 -4.58 4.16
C ILE A 337 1.18 -5.99 4.75
N TYR A 338 1.79 -6.21 5.92
CA TYR A 338 1.71 -7.50 6.60
C TYR A 338 0.63 -7.47 7.70
N GLY A 339 -0.21 -8.51 7.72
CA GLY A 339 -1.21 -8.67 8.76
C GLY A 339 -2.55 -8.01 8.47
N ARG A 340 -3.27 -7.67 9.56
CA ARG A 340 -4.67 -7.20 9.52
C ARG A 340 -4.83 -5.71 9.26
N ILE A 341 -3.73 -4.98 9.21
CA ILE A 341 -3.78 -3.53 9.12
C ILE A 341 -4.08 -3.10 7.67
N LYS A 342 -5.02 -2.20 7.50
CA LYS A 342 -5.31 -1.58 6.21
C LYS A 342 -4.47 -0.31 6.04
N ILE A 343 -4.31 0.13 4.79
CA ILE A 343 -3.50 1.30 4.45
C ILE A 343 -3.98 2.59 5.15
N ASP A 344 -5.29 2.75 5.31
CA ASP A 344 -5.90 3.89 6.01
C ASP A 344 -5.71 3.85 7.53
N GLN A 345 -5.36 2.69 8.09
CA GLN A 345 -5.10 2.46 9.50
C GLN A 345 -3.62 2.62 9.89
N LEU A 346 -2.71 2.77 8.89
CA LEU A 346 -1.29 2.93 9.13
C LEU A 346 -0.99 4.08 10.11
N GLY A 347 -0.28 3.75 11.18
CA GLY A 347 0.05 4.69 12.27
C GLY A 347 -1.09 5.02 13.22
N LYS A 348 -2.27 4.38 13.10
CA LYS A 348 -3.42 4.55 14.00
C LYS A 348 -3.63 3.33 14.90
N VAL A 349 -3.28 2.15 14.42
CA VAL A 349 -3.38 0.88 15.16
C VAL A 349 -2.01 0.19 15.19
N GLN A 350 -1.83 -0.70 16.14
CA GLN A 350 -0.61 -1.48 16.27
C GLN A 350 -0.51 -2.48 15.13
N PRO A 351 0.58 -2.46 14.32
CA PRO A 351 0.76 -3.40 13.22
C PRO A 351 1.24 -4.76 13.71
N ASP A 352 0.94 -5.79 12.93
CA ASP A 352 1.67 -7.06 13.00
C ASP A 352 3.11 -6.85 12.47
N THR A 353 4.07 -7.55 13.05
CA THR A 353 5.49 -7.46 12.63
C THR A 353 5.87 -8.69 11.82
N ARG A 354 6.32 -8.48 10.57
CA ARG A 354 6.77 -9.57 9.68
C ARG A 354 8.07 -10.19 10.16
N ASN A 355 9.04 -9.35 10.58
CA ASN A 355 10.39 -9.74 10.96
C ASN A 355 10.66 -9.37 12.43
N PRO A 356 10.06 -10.06 13.40
CA PRO A 356 10.14 -9.69 14.81
C PRO A 356 11.55 -9.81 15.39
N VAL A 357 12.37 -10.73 14.89
CA VAL A 357 13.74 -10.94 15.39
C VAL A 357 14.64 -9.80 14.87
N ILE A 358 14.61 -9.47 13.59
CA ILE A 358 15.34 -8.31 13.04
C ILE A 358 14.99 -7.04 13.84
N ALA A 359 13.68 -6.77 14.05
CA ALA A 359 13.24 -5.60 14.80
C ALA A 359 13.75 -5.59 16.24
N SER A 360 13.72 -6.74 16.93
CA SER A 360 14.19 -6.87 18.31
C SER A 360 15.71 -6.70 18.44
N GLU A 361 16.48 -7.23 17.49
CA GLU A 361 17.93 -7.07 17.46
C GLU A 361 18.33 -5.60 17.28
N LEU A 362 17.68 -4.89 16.35
CA LEU A 362 17.88 -3.47 16.11
C LEU A 362 17.45 -2.59 17.31
N GLU A 363 16.43 -3.01 18.06
CA GLU A 363 16.02 -2.33 19.29
C GLU A 363 17.10 -2.45 20.37
N VAL A 364 17.68 -3.65 20.57
CA VAL A 364 18.78 -3.86 21.51
C VAL A 364 19.99 -3.03 21.12
N LEU A 365 20.32 -2.93 19.83
CA LEU A 365 21.38 -2.07 19.28
C LEU A 365 21.05 -0.58 19.32
N LYS A 366 19.85 -0.19 19.77
CA LYS A 366 19.34 1.19 19.84
C LYS A 366 19.26 1.91 18.49
N ILE A 367 19.10 1.15 17.42
CA ILE A 367 18.90 1.67 16.04
C ILE A 367 17.45 2.05 15.82
N THR A 368 16.52 1.30 16.41
CA THR A 368 15.07 1.57 16.43
C THR A 368 14.52 1.60 17.85
N GLU A 369 13.40 2.31 18.06
CA GLU A 369 12.66 2.28 19.33
C GLU A 369 11.60 1.17 19.37
N ASN A 370 11.25 0.58 18.22
CA ASN A 370 10.23 -0.47 18.04
C ASN A 370 8.91 -0.21 18.81
N ARG A 371 8.43 1.05 18.78
CA ARG A 371 7.24 1.52 19.54
C ARG A 371 6.10 1.99 18.65
N TYR A 372 6.07 1.52 17.40
CA TYR A 372 5.05 1.86 16.40
C TYR A 372 4.89 3.37 16.15
N SER A 373 5.93 4.16 16.46
CA SER A 373 5.95 5.62 16.33
C SER A 373 6.41 6.10 14.94
N GLY A 374 6.91 5.22 14.07
CA GLY A 374 7.52 5.58 12.78
C GLY A 374 6.59 6.35 11.87
N ILE A 375 5.44 5.79 11.48
CA ILE A 375 4.46 6.47 10.62
C ILE A 375 3.91 7.77 11.26
N PRO A 376 3.48 7.79 12.54
CA PRO A 376 3.13 9.03 13.22
C PRO A 376 4.24 10.09 13.19
N THR A 377 5.50 9.68 13.37
CA THR A 377 6.66 10.59 13.31
C THR A 377 6.84 11.16 11.91
N ILE A 378 6.78 10.34 10.86
CA ILE A 378 6.84 10.82 9.46
C ILE A 378 5.76 11.87 9.22
N ARG A 379 4.50 11.57 9.55
CA ARG A 379 3.38 12.50 9.36
C ARG A 379 3.54 13.80 10.14
N ARG A 380 4.06 13.73 11.38
CA ARG A 380 4.31 14.89 12.22
C ARG A 380 5.42 15.76 11.63
N MET A 381 6.55 15.17 11.26
CA MET A 381 7.70 15.89 10.68
C MET A 381 7.32 16.57 9.37
N MET A 382 6.55 15.92 8.50
CA MET A 382 6.08 16.53 7.25
C MET A 382 5.18 17.74 7.53
N ARG A 383 4.30 17.69 8.55
CA ARG A 383 3.49 18.87 8.97
C ARG A 383 4.32 20.00 9.54
N GLU A 384 5.31 19.70 10.40
CA GLU A 384 6.20 20.70 10.99
C GLU A 384 7.04 21.43 9.94
N TYR A 385 7.32 20.76 8.80
CA TYR A 385 8.00 21.35 7.65
C TYR A 385 7.04 22.01 6.65
N ASP A 386 5.74 22.08 6.95
CA ASP A 386 4.69 22.59 6.04
C ASP A 386 4.72 21.90 4.66
N LEU A 387 4.97 20.58 4.67
CA LEU A 387 5.00 19.73 3.49
C LEU A 387 3.70 18.95 3.35
N GLN A 388 3.41 18.48 2.12
CA GLN A 388 2.31 17.58 1.85
C GLN A 388 2.45 16.32 2.70
N GLN A 389 1.31 15.78 3.18
CA GLN A 389 1.32 14.53 3.94
C GLN A 389 1.81 13.37 3.07
N PRO A 390 2.53 12.39 3.67
CA PRO A 390 3.05 11.26 2.93
C PRO A 390 1.91 10.44 2.32
N GLU A 391 2.12 9.96 1.11
CA GLU A 391 1.26 9.02 0.42
C GLU A 391 1.80 7.60 0.59
N PHE A 392 0.92 6.66 0.93
CA PHE A 392 1.25 5.25 1.09
C PHE A 392 0.47 4.45 0.06
N LEU A 393 1.13 3.53 -0.61
CA LEU A 393 0.54 2.64 -1.61
C LEU A 393 0.93 1.20 -1.29
N ASP A 394 -0.05 0.30 -1.38
CA ASP A 394 0.14 -1.14 -1.27
C ASP A 394 -0.38 -1.80 -2.55
N GLU A 395 0.53 -2.23 -3.40
CA GLU A 395 0.22 -2.72 -4.74
C GLU A 395 0.90 -4.07 -4.98
N ARG A 396 0.09 -5.11 -5.08
CA ARG A 396 0.50 -6.47 -5.52
C ARG A 396 1.86 -6.95 -5.02
N GLY A 397 2.06 -6.90 -3.70
CA GLY A 397 3.30 -7.39 -3.10
C GLY A 397 4.44 -6.37 -3.08
N SER A 398 4.15 -5.10 -3.29
CA SER A 398 5.07 -3.99 -3.11
C SER A 398 4.40 -2.90 -2.28
N PHE A 399 5.10 -2.41 -1.27
CA PHE A 399 4.68 -1.25 -0.49
C PHE A 399 5.53 -0.04 -0.86
N SER A 400 4.91 1.11 -1.04
CA SER A 400 5.65 2.34 -1.31
C SER A 400 5.18 3.51 -0.45
N ILE A 401 6.15 4.38 -0.11
CA ILE A 401 5.91 5.67 0.52
C ILE A 401 6.43 6.77 -0.39
N LYS A 402 5.64 7.83 -0.56
CA LYS A 402 6.04 9.05 -1.27
C LYS A 402 6.09 10.22 -0.29
N LEU A 403 7.21 10.90 -0.27
CA LEU A 403 7.44 12.13 0.47
C LEU A 403 7.61 13.27 -0.54
N TYR A 404 6.71 14.25 -0.51
CA TYR A 404 6.73 15.38 -1.45
C TYR A 404 7.57 16.54 -0.94
N LYS A 405 8.32 17.17 -1.84
CA LYS A 405 9.00 18.43 -1.56
C LYS A 405 7.98 19.57 -1.47
N ASN A 406 8.40 20.72 -0.93
CA ASN A 406 7.56 21.91 -0.95
C ASN A 406 7.49 22.47 -2.38
N VAL A 407 6.37 22.24 -3.04
CA VAL A 407 6.12 22.71 -4.43
C VAL A 407 5.78 24.20 -4.50
N LYS A 408 5.71 24.90 -3.35
CA LYS A 408 5.38 26.34 -3.31
C LYS A 408 6.35 27.27 -4.07
N GLU A 409 7.44 26.73 -4.65
CA GLU A 409 8.39 27.53 -5.44
C GLU A 409 8.55 27.10 -6.91
N TYR A 410 7.85 26.07 -7.36
CA TYR A 410 7.78 25.80 -8.80
C TYR A 410 6.60 26.59 -9.41
N ASN A 411 6.97 27.75 -9.98
CA ASN A 411 6.18 28.55 -10.90
C ASN A 411 4.72 28.86 -10.54
N VAL A 412 4.52 29.80 -9.64
CA VAL A 412 3.35 30.68 -9.70
C VAL A 412 3.23 31.33 -11.10
N ALA A 413 4.34 31.47 -11.85
CA ALA A 413 4.34 32.06 -13.20
C ALA A 413 3.96 31.09 -14.33
N GLU A 414 4.13 29.75 -14.17
CA GLU A 414 3.67 28.75 -15.18
C GLU A 414 2.29 28.18 -14.89
N ILE A 415 1.82 28.28 -13.62
CA ILE A 415 0.49 27.80 -13.21
C ILE A 415 -0.62 28.81 -13.56
N GLU A 416 -0.28 30.06 -13.85
CA GLU A 416 -1.27 31.05 -14.33
C GLU A 416 -1.73 30.84 -15.79
N ASN A 417 -1.13 29.89 -16.54
CA ASN A 417 -1.41 29.66 -17.95
C ASN A 417 -2.08 28.32 -18.31
N VAL A 418 -2.52 27.48 -17.36
CA VAL A 418 -3.54 26.48 -17.65
C VAL A 418 -4.90 27.14 -17.40
N ASP A 419 -5.59 27.45 -18.47
CA ASP A 419 -6.81 28.21 -18.52
C ASP A 419 -7.82 27.75 -17.45
N ASN A 420 -8.06 28.61 -16.44
CA ASN A 420 -9.18 28.45 -15.52
C ASN A 420 -10.51 28.34 -16.30
N GLU A 421 -10.57 28.86 -17.53
CA GLU A 421 -11.72 28.77 -18.41
C GLU A 421 -12.07 27.32 -18.79
N ASP A 422 -11.08 26.46 -19.06
CA ASP A 422 -11.31 25.06 -19.40
C ASP A 422 -11.81 24.26 -18.20
N LEU A 423 -11.27 24.50 -16.99
CA LEU A 423 -11.76 23.88 -15.76
C LEU A 423 -13.18 24.35 -15.42
N LEU A 424 -13.47 25.63 -15.61
CA LEU A 424 -14.82 26.17 -15.40
C LEU A 424 -15.81 25.59 -16.43
N LEU A 425 -15.40 25.45 -17.68
CA LEU A 425 -16.21 24.80 -18.72
C LEU A 425 -16.49 23.33 -18.35
N PHE A 426 -15.49 22.60 -17.84
CA PHE A 426 -15.64 21.23 -17.38
C PHE A 426 -16.58 21.12 -16.16
N CYS A 427 -16.52 22.09 -15.25
CA CYS A 427 -17.37 22.15 -14.05
C CYS A 427 -18.77 22.75 -14.29
N LYS A 428 -19.14 23.16 -15.50
CA LYS A 428 -20.54 23.48 -15.82
C LYS A 428 -21.50 22.30 -15.61
N THR A 429 -20.97 21.08 -15.67
CA THR A 429 -21.66 19.87 -15.19
C THR A 429 -21.06 19.49 -13.85
N PRO A 430 -21.86 19.16 -12.81
CA PRO A 430 -21.35 18.77 -11.50
C PRO A 430 -20.36 17.60 -11.59
N ARG A 431 -19.14 17.78 -11.06
CA ARG A 431 -18.03 16.82 -11.14
C ARG A 431 -17.57 16.34 -9.78
N THR A 432 -17.20 15.09 -9.70
CA THR A 432 -16.56 14.49 -8.52
C THR A 432 -15.10 14.95 -8.41
N ARG A 433 -14.53 14.78 -7.24
CA ARG A 433 -13.09 15.04 -7.00
C ARG A 433 -12.18 14.25 -7.94
N LYS A 434 -12.55 13.00 -8.22
CA LYS A 434 -11.76 12.12 -9.08
C LYS A 434 -11.83 12.58 -10.54
N GLU A 435 -13.02 12.86 -11.06
CA GLU A 435 -13.19 13.36 -12.44
C GLU A 435 -12.41 14.66 -12.68
N ILE A 436 -12.37 15.55 -11.69
CA ILE A 436 -11.57 16.79 -11.80
C ILE A 436 -10.08 16.49 -11.81
N SER A 437 -9.62 15.57 -10.94
CA SER A 437 -8.21 15.16 -10.90
C SER A 437 -7.78 14.52 -12.22
N ASP A 438 -8.61 13.63 -12.76
CA ASP A 438 -8.36 12.95 -14.02
C ASP A 438 -8.36 13.94 -15.20
N TYR A 439 -9.29 14.89 -15.22
CA TYR A 439 -9.36 15.96 -16.23
C TYR A 439 -8.12 16.86 -16.22
N LEU A 440 -7.62 17.18 -15.01
CA LEU A 440 -6.41 18.00 -14.84
C LEU A 440 -5.12 17.21 -15.09
N GLY A 441 -5.19 15.90 -15.36
CA GLY A 441 -4.02 15.03 -15.53
C GLY A 441 -3.19 14.88 -14.24
N LEU A 442 -3.81 15.11 -13.06
CA LEU A 442 -3.14 15.10 -11.78
C LEU A 442 -3.40 13.78 -11.05
N ASN A 443 -2.36 13.05 -10.72
CA ASN A 443 -2.47 11.75 -10.04
C ASN A 443 -2.94 11.82 -8.58
N SER A 444 -2.91 13.01 -7.96
CA SER A 444 -3.39 13.21 -6.58
C SER A 444 -4.69 14.00 -6.55
N VAL A 445 -5.80 13.29 -6.29
CA VAL A 445 -7.13 13.90 -6.13
C VAL A 445 -7.15 15.00 -5.06
N ALA A 446 -6.48 14.76 -3.92
CA ALA A 446 -6.42 15.74 -2.83
C ALA A 446 -5.68 17.01 -3.26
N TYR A 447 -4.58 16.86 -3.98
CA TYR A 447 -3.81 17.98 -4.51
C TYR A 447 -4.60 18.76 -5.58
N ALA A 448 -5.20 18.07 -6.56
CA ALA A 448 -6.02 18.69 -7.59
C ALA A 448 -7.10 19.59 -6.98
N ILE A 449 -7.83 19.07 -6.00
CA ILE A 449 -8.91 19.81 -5.34
C ILE A 449 -8.35 20.98 -4.51
N GLN A 450 -7.33 20.75 -3.68
CA GLN A 450 -6.82 21.77 -2.78
C GLN A 450 -6.17 22.94 -3.51
N THR A 451 -5.47 22.67 -4.62
CA THR A 451 -4.68 23.69 -5.33
C THR A 451 -5.40 24.32 -6.50
N ARG A 452 -6.34 23.63 -7.14
CA ARG A 452 -7.02 24.11 -8.36
C ARG A 452 -8.48 24.47 -8.13
N VAL A 453 -9.19 23.72 -7.29
CA VAL A 453 -10.63 23.89 -7.11
C VAL A 453 -10.94 24.78 -5.90
N MET A 454 -10.31 24.54 -4.75
CA MET A 454 -10.61 25.29 -3.53
C MET A 454 -10.38 26.80 -3.66
N PRO A 455 -9.32 27.30 -4.31
CA PRO A 455 -9.16 28.73 -4.53
C PRO A 455 -10.29 29.35 -5.37
N LEU A 456 -10.91 28.58 -6.27
CA LEU A 456 -12.08 29.02 -7.07
C LEU A 456 -13.37 28.93 -6.26
N VAL A 457 -13.45 27.97 -5.31
CA VAL A 457 -14.55 27.87 -4.34
C VAL A 457 -14.51 29.06 -3.37
N ASP A 458 -13.33 29.41 -2.86
CA ASP A 458 -13.13 30.55 -1.94
C ASP A 458 -13.48 31.89 -2.62
N LYS A 459 -13.30 31.98 -3.94
CA LYS A 459 -13.72 33.12 -4.76
C LYS A 459 -15.21 33.07 -5.17
N GLY A 460 -15.94 32.00 -4.80
CA GLY A 460 -17.36 31.81 -5.16
C GLY A 460 -17.61 31.47 -6.63
N ILE A 461 -16.56 31.16 -7.41
CA ILE A 461 -16.65 30.85 -8.85
C ILE A 461 -17.11 29.42 -9.05
N ILE A 462 -16.57 28.45 -8.26
CA ILE A 462 -17.02 27.06 -8.19
C ILE A 462 -17.82 26.89 -6.90
N LYS A 463 -18.91 26.15 -6.98
CA LYS A 463 -19.80 25.82 -5.86
C LYS A 463 -19.63 24.37 -5.45
N MET A 464 -19.88 24.08 -4.19
CA MET A 464 -19.89 22.74 -3.62
C MET A 464 -21.32 22.27 -3.37
N SER A 465 -21.65 21.03 -3.73
CA SER A 465 -22.99 20.46 -3.51
C SER A 465 -23.29 20.22 -2.01
N ILE A 466 -22.24 20.00 -1.18
CA ILE A 466 -22.34 19.76 0.27
C ILE A 466 -21.30 20.63 0.99
N PRO A 467 -21.53 21.95 1.12
CA PRO A 467 -20.55 22.88 1.71
C PRO A 467 -20.23 22.54 3.18
N GLU A 468 -21.21 22.02 3.93
CA GLU A 468 -21.05 21.69 5.36
C GLU A 468 -20.13 20.46 5.57
N LYS A 469 -19.93 19.65 4.53
CA LYS A 469 -19.05 18.46 4.57
C LYS A 469 -18.09 18.46 3.37
N PRO A 470 -17.11 19.36 3.33
CA PRO A 470 -16.20 19.55 2.19
C PRO A 470 -15.42 18.28 1.80
N LYS A 471 -15.19 17.38 2.74
CA LYS A 471 -14.45 16.12 2.54
C LYS A 471 -15.32 14.92 2.22
N SER A 472 -16.63 15.11 2.03
CA SER A 472 -17.55 14.03 1.69
C SER A 472 -17.14 13.34 0.39
N SER A 473 -17.22 12.03 0.32
CA SER A 473 -17.02 11.26 -0.92
C SER A 473 -18.10 11.54 -1.98
N LYS A 474 -19.26 12.06 -1.52
CA LYS A 474 -20.39 12.47 -2.40
C LYS A 474 -20.32 13.93 -2.83
N GLN A 475 -19.24 14.66 -2.47
CA GLN A 475 -19.06 16.07 -2.82
C GLN A 475 -18.92 16.23 -4.32
N LEU A 476 -19.75 17.08 -4.94
CA LEU A 476 -19.61 17.54 -6.32
C LEU A 476 -19.21 19.02 -6.34
N PHE A 477 -18.50 19.39 -7.39
CA PHE A 477 -18.06 20.75 -7.68
C PHE A 477 -18.68 21.19 -9.02
N TYR A 478 -19.25 22.40 -9.05
CA TYR A 478 -19.93 22.91 -10.23
C TYR A 478 -19.88 24.44 -10.29
N CYS A 479 -20.03 25.02 -11.46
CA CYS A 479 -20.24 26.45 -11.67
C CYS A 479 -21.52 26.69 -12.48
N ASP A 480 -22.03 27.90 -12.41
CA ASP A 480 -23.25 28.30 -13.15
C ASP A 480 -23.02 28.39 -14.66
#